data_41b02924eec9ed2e302934c46e029399
#
_entry.id   41b02924eec9ed2e302934c46e029399
#
_cell.length_a   1.000
_cell.length_b   1.000
_cell.length_c   1.000
_cell.angle_alpha   90.00
_cell.angle_beta   90.00
_cell.angle_gamma   90.00
#
_symmetry.space_group_name_H-M   'P 1'
#
loop_
_entity.id
_entity.type
_entity.pdbx_description
1 polymer ?
#
loop_
_entity_poly.entity_id
_entity_poly.type
_entity_poly.pdbx_seq_one_letter_code
_entity_poly.pdbx_strand_id
1 'polypeptide(L)'
;MKMETKFEMGRGSGVGQLDLFGDPITIKYELSVIPVSVIDLTPQKVRERGEHDSKSSRQGYSPFPAQIASLCFEFFMRDASLVLDPLAGGGERGAAAKVYGRQYIGYDISLDAIAEAKRKGVTNVHADSCTADIPSHDGLVTCPPYWNLEIYNGCGIDKAKSWEEFKECYRLILSRCWDQAKSGSIYCIMVGEWRKAHKYHDLEGVTRRVMGELGAEMVDQVIVSRKNISKIKVMLPQAKRLGYTVRVHESLLVFRK
;
A
#
# COMPACT_ATOMS: atom_id res chain seq x y z
N MET A 1 20.19 -16.44 -11.63
CA MET A 1 20.00 -16.13 -13.04
C MET A 1 19.10 -14.91 -13.08
N LYS A 2 19.69 -13.70 -13.26
CA LYS A 2 18.93 -12.46 -13.41
C LYS A 2 18.22 -12.56 -14.76
N MET A 3 16.91 -12.61 -14.79
CA MET A 3 16.14 -12.32 -16.00
C MET A 3 16.17 -10.81 -16.21
N GLU A 4 17.12 -10.33 -17.00
CA GLU A 4 17.04 -9.01 -17.60
C GLU A 4 16.04 -9.12 -18.75
N THR A 5 14.81 -8.72 -18.50
CA THR A 5 13.83 -8.56 -19.57
C THR A 5 13.96 -7.13 -20.11
N LYS A 6 14.77 -6.95 -21.13
CA LYS A 6 14.78 -5.72 -21.92
C LYS A 6 13.54 -5.73 -22.81
N PHE A 7 12.61 -4.83 -22.54
CA PHE A 7 11.57 -4.50 -23.51
C PHE A 7 12.13 -3.44 -24.47
N GLU A 8 12.71 -3.87 -25.59
CA GLU A 8 12.95 -3.00 -26.73
C GLU A 8 11.64 -2.88 -27.51
N MET A 9 10.95 -1.76 -27.38
CA MET A 9 9.93 -1.40 -28.37
C MET A 9 10.63 -0.85 -29.61
N GLY A 10 10.47 -1.59 -30.71
CA GLY A 10 11.06 -1.27 -31.99
C GLY A 10 10.71 0.13 -32.48
N ARG A 11 11.67 0.82 -33.09
CA ARG A 11 11.49 2.09 -33.79
C ARG A 11 10.62 1.85 -35.03
N GLY A 12 9.30 2.05 -34.83
CA GLY A 12 8.38 2.23 -35.97
C GLY A 12 8.31 3.72 -36.27
N SER A 13 8.67 4.11 -37.49
CA SER A 13 8.45 5.45 -38.03
C SER A 13 6.94 5.68 -38.18
N GLY A 14 6.39 6.65 -37.47
CA GLY A 14 5.05 7.14 -37.76
C GLY A 14 4.13 7.17 -36.55
N VAL A 15 3.66 8.36 -36.22
CA VAL A 15 2.67 8.72 -35.21
C VAL A 15 3.06 8.27 -33.81
N GLY A 16 3.55 9.19 -33.00
CA GLY A 16 3.93 8.94 -31.63
C GLY A 16 2.79 8.29 -30.86
N GLN A 17 3.06 7.14 -30.28
CA GLN A 17 2.13 6.45 -29.40
C GLN A 17 1.95 7.35 -28.16
N LEU A 18 0.72 7.75 -27.91
CA LEU A 18 0.35 8.52 -26.73
C LEU A 18 0.09 7.55 -25.57
N ASP A 19 0.38 7.99 -24.36
CA ASP A 19 -0.01 7.24 -23.18
C ASP A 19 -1.53 7.28 -22.98
N LEU A 20 -2.03 6.65 -21.92
CA LEU A 20 -3.46 6.62 -21.59
C LEU A 20 -4.05 8.02 -21.32
N PHE A 21 -3.20 9.05 -21.23
CA PHE A 21 -3.55 10.43 -20.93
C PHE A 21 -3.30 11.38 -22.11
N GLY A 22 -2.88 10.83 -23.24
CA GLY A 22 -2.61 11.62 -24.47
C GLY A 22 -1.22 12.23 -24.53
N ASP A 23 -0.32 11.88 -23.61
CA ASP A 23 1.07 12.36 -23.62
C ASP A 23 1.99 11.47 -24.46
N PRO A 24 3.03 12.04 -25.11
CA PRO A 24 4.00 11.23 -25.87
C PRO A 24 4.75 10.26 -24.95
N ILE A 25 4.68 8.97 -25.23
CA ILE A 25 5.40 7.98 -24.45
C ILE A 25 6.90 8.14 -24.66
N THR A 26 7.57 8.74 -23.69
CA THR A 26 9.03 8.77 -23.62
C THR A 26 9.47 7.80 -22.52
N ILE A 27 9.57 6.51 -22.85
CA ILE A 27 10.03 5.50 -21.87
C ILE A 27 11.55 5.63 -21.75
N LYS A 28 12.02 6.22 -20.67
CA LYS A 28 13.44 6.29 -20.29
C LYS A 28 13.79 5.42 -19.08
N TYR A 29 12.87 4.52 -18.63
CA TYR A 29 13.06 3.80 -17.38
C TYR A 29 13.07 2.29 -17.57
N GLU A 30 14.11 1.63 -17.07
CA GLU A 30 14.03 0.20 -16.75
C GLU A 30 13.28 0.07 -15.43
N LEU A 31 12.03 -0.39 -15.46
CA LEU A 31 11.27 -0.66 -14.25
C LEU A 31 11.86 -1.88 -13.53
N SER A 32 12.11 -1.77 -12.23
CA SER A 32 12.55 -2.90 -11.41
C SER A 32 11.43 -3.93 -11.19
N VAL A 33 10.20 -3.55 -11.47
CA VAL A 33 8.99 -4.37 -11.35
C VAL A 33 8.18 -4.30 -12.65
N ILE A 34 7.78 -5.45 -13.18
CA ILE A 34 6.88 -5.51 -14.33
C ILE A 34 5.49 -5.05 -13.88
N PRO A 35 4.89 -4.02 -14.50
CA PRO A 35 3.56 -3.53 -14.15
C PRO A 35 2.50 -4.47 -14.73
N VAL A 36 2.02 -5.39 -13.92
CA VAL A 36 0.93 -6.33 -14.25
C VAL A 36 -0.14 -6.28 -13.18
N SER A 37 -1.37 -6.55 -13.57
CA SER A 37 -2.54 -6.46 -12.68
C SER A 37 -2.60 -7.54 -11.59
N VAL A 38 -1.75 -8.58 -11.67
CA VAL A 38 -1.63 -9.62 -10.64
C VAL A 38 -0.15 -9.85 -10.34
N ILE A 39 0.27 -9.56 -9.12
CA ILE A 39 1.62 -9.80 -8.64
C ILE A 39 1.60 -10.93 -7.62
N ASP A 40 2.35 -11.98 -7.89
CA ASP A 40 2.51 -13.11 -6.96
C ASP A 40 3.74 -12.86 -6.08
N LEU A 41 3.51 -12.52 -4.82
CA LEU A 41 4.56 -12.40 -3.82
C LEU A 41 4.93 -13.79 -3.33
N THR A 42 5.58 -14.58 -4.17
CA THR A 42 6.25 -15.78 -3.71
C THR A 42 7.33 -15.38 -2.70
N PRO A 43 7.48 -16.09 -1.57
CA PRO A 43 8.61 -15.85 -0.69
C PRO A 43 9.90 -16.07 -1.49
N GLN A 44 10.47 -15.00 -2.04
CA GLN A 44 11.83 -15.05 -2.51
C GLN A 44 12.66 -15.45 -1.29
N LYS A 45 13.36 -16.59 -1.38
CA LYS A 45 14.38 -16.93 -0.40
C LYS A 45 15.25 -15.70 -0.23
N VAL A 46 15.17 -15.08 0.96
CA VAL A 46 15.84 -13.82 1.35
C VAL A 46 17.37 -14.05 1.40
N ARG A 47 17.98 -14.60 0.34
CA ARG A 47 19.39 -14.93 0.29
C ARG A 47 20.27 -13.95 -0.46
N GLU A 48 19.71 -12.90 -1.11
CA GLU A 48 20.50 -12.04 -1.98
C GLU A 48 20.31 -10.54 -1.80
N ARG A 49 19.60 -10.09 -0.78
CA ARG A 49 19.62 -8.68 -0.38
C ARG A 49 20.25 -8.59 0.99
N GLY A 50 21.26 -7.72 1.09
CA GLY A 50 21.96 -7.46 2.33
C GLY A 50 21.03 -7.34 3.52
N GLU A 51 21.47 -7.84 4.64
CA GLU A 51 20.86 -7.99 5.95
C GLU A 51 19.84 -6.91 6.36
N HIS A 52 18.66 -6.88 5.74
CA HIS A 52 17.49 -6.30 6.36
C HIS A 52 16.70 -7.45 6.97
N ASP A 53 16.98 -7.64 8.23
CA ASP A 53 16.56 -8.72 9.09
C ASP A 53 15.02 -8.85 9.10
N SER A 54 14.52 -9.93 8.51
CA SER A 54 13.12 -10.35 8.62
C SER A 54 12.71 -10.79 10.04
N LYS A 55 13.56 -10.53 11.05
CA LYS A 55 13.29 -10.84 12.45
C LYS A 55 12.42 -9.81 13.18
N SER A 56 12.10 -8.67 12.55
CA SER A 56 11.20 -7.67 13.15
C SER A 56 9.73 -8.12 13.23
N SER A 57 9.35 -9.19 12.54
CA SER A 57 7.98 -9.72 12.57
C SER A 57 7.53 -10.29 13.93
N ARG A 58 8.39 -10.31 14.95
CA ARG A 58 8.02 -10.73 16.31
C ARG A 58 7.16 -9.72 17.06
N GLN A 59 7.00 -8.50 16.56
CA GLN A 59 6.19 -7.44 17.18
C GLN A 59 4.84 -7.18 16.50
N GLY A 60 4.39 -8.05 15.60
CA GLY A 60 3.01 -7.99 15.09
C GLY A 60 2.77 -7.07 13.89
N TYR A 61 3.77 -6.37 13.37
CA TYR A 61 3.61 -5.54 12.17
C TYR A 61 3.76 -6.38 10.91
N SER A 62 2.78 -6.31 10.01
CA SER A 62 2.86 -6.93 8.68
C SER A 62 3.72 -6.03 7.77
N PRO A 63 4.89 -6.48 7.28
CA PRO A 63 5.74 -5.64 6.45
C PRO A 63 5.08 -5.36 5.10
N PHE A 64 5.13 -4.10 4.67
CA PHE A 64 4.69 -3.73 3.33
C PHE A 64 5.66 -4.32 2.28
N PRO A 65 5.16 -5.02 1.23
CA PRO A 65 6.03 -5.70 0.28
C PRO A 65 6.90 -4.73 -0.52
N ALA A 66 8.21 -4.98 -0.57
CA ALA A 66 9.14 -4.13 -1.29
C ALA A 66 8.81 -4.02 -2.80
N GLN A 67 8.36 -5.10 -3.43
CA GLN A 67 7.93 -5.09 -4.84
C GLN A 67 6.74 -4.15 -5.08
N ILE A 68 5.80 -4.11 -4.14
CA ILE A 68 4.64 -3.21 -4.25
C ILE A 68 5.06 -1.76 -4.02
N ALA A 69 5.99 -1.52 -3.08
CA ALA A 69 6.55 -0.18 -2.90
C ALA A 69 7.29 0.29 -4.17
N SER A 70 8.09 -0.58 -4.80
CA SER A 70 8.73 -0.28 -6.08
C SER A 70 7.71 0.09 -7.15
N LEU A 71 6.66 -0.71 -7.31
CA LEU A 71 5.58 -0.44 -8.27
C LEU A 71 4.93 0.93 -8.01
N CYS A 72 4.64 1.25 -6.75
CA CYS A 72 4.07 2.54 -6.39
C CYS A 72 4.99 3.70 -6.81
N PHE A 73 6.27 3.64 -6.48
CA PHE A 73 7.20 4.76 -6.68
C PHE A 73 7.78 4.85 -8.09
N GLU A 74 8.02 3.72 -8.75
CA GLU A 74 8.60 3.70 -10.10
C GLU A 74 7.56 3.88 -11.19
N PHE A 75 6.34 3.38 -10.98
CA PHE A 75 5.33 3.35 -12.02
C PHE A 75 4.20 4.35 -11.79
N PHE A 76 3.47 4.24 -10.66
CA PHE A 76 2.29 5.08 -10.44
C PHE A 76 2.63 6.49 -9.98
N MET A 77 3.62 6.67 -9.10
CA MET A 77 4.00 7.96 -8.50
C MET A 77 5.39 8.42 -8.96
N ARG A 78 5.76 8.13 -10.21
CA ARG A 78 7.10 8.46 -10.73
C ARG A 78 7.44 9.95 -10.64
N ASP A 79 6.46 10.82 -10.73
CA ASP A 79 6.65 12.27 -10.73
C ASP A 79 6.31 12.93 -9.38
N ALA A 80 5.87 12.14 -8.38
CA ALA A 80 5.57 12.66 -7.05
C ALA A 80 6.82 13.15 -6.33
N SER A 81 6.78 14.35 -5.79
CA SER A 81 7.87 14.97 -5.02
C SER A 81 7.74 14.66 -3.54
N LEU A 82 6.54 14.84 -2.98
CA LEU A 82 6.21 14.62 -1.58
C LEU A 82 5.13 13.56 -1.44
N VAL A 83 5.47 12.46 -0.81
CA VAL A 83 4.57 11.34 -0.56
C VAL A 83 4.15 11.32 0.91
N LEU A 84 2.84 11.31 1.12
CA LEU A 84 2.22 11.20 2.44
C LEU A 84 1.88 9.75 2.76
N ASP A 85 2.02 9.37 4.03
CA ASP A 85 1.55 8.09 4.56
C ASP A 85 0.85 8.32 5.92
N PRO A 86 -0.48 8.40 5.95
CA PRO A 86 -1.21 8.71 7.17
C PRO A 86 -1.25 7.57 8.20
N LEU A 87 -0.80 6.36 7.84
CA LEU A 87 -0.81 5.17 8.69
C LEU A 87 0.51 4.41 8.48
N ALA A 88 1.62 5.09 8.83
CA ALA A 88 2.96 4.78 8.36
C ALA A 88 3.57 3.48 8.90
N GLY A 89 3.11 2.99 10.04
CA GLY A 89 3.62 1.76 10.64
C GLY A 89 5.13 1.78 10.87
N GLY A 90 5.77 0.65 10.68
CA GLY A 90 7.20 0.41 10.92
C GLY A 90 8.16 1.02 9.88
N GLY A 91 7.69 1.88 8.96
CA GLY A 91 8.53 2.70 8.09
C GLY A 91 8.98 2.04 6.79
N GLU A 92 8.46 0.89 6.39
CA GLU A 92 8.85 0.21 5.15
C GLU A 92 8.63 1.10 3.92
N ARG A 93 7.47 1.78 3.85
CA ARG A 93 7.12 2.67 2.74
C ARG A 93 7.99 3.92 2.72
N GLY A 94 8.33 4.47 3.90
CA GLY A 94 9.26 5.59 4.01
C GLY A 94 10.69 5.22 3.59
N ALA A 95 11.16 4.01 3.95
CA ALA A 95 12.46 3.51 3.50
C ALA A 95 12.49 3.34 1.97
N ALA A 96 11.41 2.82 1.38
CA ALA A 96 11.26 2.72 -0.06
C ALA A 96 11.23 4.11 -0.72
N ALA A 97 10.42 5.05 -0.23
CA ALA A 97 10.36 6.41 -0.75
C ALA A 97 11.75 7.07 -0.82
N LYS A 98 12.56 6.88 0.23
CA LYS A 98 13.96 7.36 0.27
C LYS A 98 14.84 6.75 -0.81
N VAL A 99 14.71 5.44 -1.08
CA VAL A 99 15.44 4.76 -2.16
C VAL A 99 15.11 5.37 -3.52
N TYR A 100 13.87 5.77 -3.72
CA TYR A 100 13.41 6.40 -4.97
C TYR A 100 13.53 7.93 -4.98
N GLY A 101 14.25 8.52 -4.00
CA GLY A 101 14.51 9.95 -3.95
C GLY A 101 13.28 10.81 -3.69
N ARG A 102 12.23 10.25 -3.06
CA ARG A 102 11.01 10.98 -2.73
C ARG A 102 11.10 11.57 -1.32
N GLN A 103 10.61 12.78 -1.15
CA GLN A 103 10.29 13.28 0.19
C GLN A 103 9.13 12.47 0.75
N TYR A 104 9.17 12.17 2.04
CA TYR A 104 8.18 11.33 2.68
C TYR A 104 7.81 11.89 4.06
N ILE A 105 6.52 11.96 4.31
CA ILE A 105 5.98 12.30 5.63
C ILE A 105 5.03 11.16 6.04
N GLY A 106 5.42 10.43 7.09
CA GLY A 106 4.62 9.37 7.68
C GLY A 106 4.08 9.79 9.03
N TYR A 107 2.82 9.50 9.30
CA TYR A 107 2.19 9.65 10.61
C TYR A 107 1.89 8.30 11.20
N ASP A 108 2.17 8.14 12.47
CA ASP A 108 1.73 6.98 13.24
C ASP A 108 1.47 7.36 14.69
N ILE A 109 0.50 6.70 15.30
CA ILE A 109 0.15 6.92 16.71
C ILE A 109 0.89 5.98 17.65
N SER A 110 1.48 4.91 17.12
CA SER A 110 2.22 3.90 17.87
C SER A 110 3.67 4.30 18.04
N LEU A 111 4.11 4.53 19.28
CA LEU A 111 5.52 4.80 19.59
C LEU A 111 6.43 3.62 19.19
N ASP A 112 5.95 2.38 19.27
CA ASP A 112 6.70 1.20 18.86
C ASP A 112 6.92 1.18 17.34
N ALA A 113 5.90 1.54 16.56
CA ALA A 113 6.00 1.69 15.11
C ALA A 113 7.00 2.79 14.73
N ILE A 114 6.97 3.93 15.42
CA ILE A 114 7.91 5.03 15.21
C ILE A 114 9.35 4.61 15.56
N ALA A 115 9.53 3.88 16.65
CA ALA A 115 10.86 3.37 17.03
C ALA A 115 11.39 2.37 15.98
N GLU A 116 10.52 1.53 15.40
CA GLU A 116 10.87 0.61 14.33
C GLU A 116 11.24 1.37 13.03
N ALA A 117 10.45 2.37 12.64
CA ALA A 117 10.75 3.23 11.49
C ALA A 117 12.11 3.92 11.64
N LYS A 118 12.42 4.43 12.85
CA LYS A 118 13.71 5.06 13.14
C LYS A 118 14.88 4.10 12.96
N ARG A 119 14.73 2.82 13.34
CA ARG A 119 15.77 1.80 13.08
C ARG A 119 16.05 1.58 11.58
N LYS A 120 15.04 1.83 10.74
CA LYS A 120 15.16 1.78 9.26
C LYS A 120 15.62 3.12 8.64
N GLY A 121 15.98 4.09 9.46
CA GLY A 121 16.38 5.42 9.00
C GLY A 121 15.24 6.29 8.50
N VAL A 122 14.00 5.99 8.91
CA VAL A 122 12.79 6.76 8.58
C VAL A 122 12.31 7.51 9.82
N THR A 123 12.00 8.79 9.67
CA THR A 123 11.43 9.60 10.73
C THR A 123 9.94 9.77 10.47
N ASN A 124 9.10 9.03 11.21
CA ASN A 124 7.68 9.23 11.24
C ASN A 124 7.31 10.24 12.33
N VAL A 125 6.26 11.00 12.07
CA VAL A 125 5.69 11.96 13.04
C VAL A 125 4.76 11.19 13.98
N HIS A 126 4.94 11.37 15.30
CA HIS A 126 4.01 10.83 16.29
C HIS A 126 2.76 11.70 16.33
N ALA A 127 1.73 11.32 15.61
CA ALA A 127 0.47 12.06 15.55
C ALA A 127 -0.69 11.16 15.10
N ASP A 128 -1.90 11.56 15.50
CA ASP A 128 -3.14 10.97 15.01
C ASP A 128 -3.56 11.64 13.71
N SER A 129 -3.63 10.89 12.64
CA SER A 129 -4.02 11.39 11.31
C SER A 129 -5.48 11.89 11.23
N CYS A 130 -6.31 11.56 12.23
CA CYS A 130 -7.63 12.17 12.36
C CYS A 130 -7.58 13.65 12.74
N THR A 131 -6.49 14.10 13.35
CA THR A 131 -6.37 15.47 13.91
C THR A 131 -5.10 16.22 13.49
N ALA A 132 -4.08 15.50 13.02
CA ALA A 132 -2.80 16.09 12.62
C ALA A 132 -2.95 17.11 11.48
N ASP A 133 -2.04 18.08 11.41
CA ASP A 133 -1.90 18.93 10.24
C ASP A 133 -1.36 18.12 9.08
N ILE A 134 -2.14 18.04 7.99
CA ILE A 134 -1.77 17.34 6.77
C ILE A 134 -1.16 18.36 5.80
N PRO A 135 0.10 18.18 5.38
CA PRO A 135 0.72 19.10 4.42
C PRO A 135 0.18 18.87 3.01
N SER A 136 0.31 19.90 2.16
CA SER A 136 0.05 19.73 0.73
C SER A 136 1.05 18.72 0.15
N HIS A 137 0.55 17.76 -0.62
CA HIS A 137 1.33 16.64 -1.15
C HIS A 137 0.85 16.26 -2.57
N ASP A 138 1.66 15.49 -3.28
CA ASP A 138 1.38 15.04 -4.64
C ASP A 138 1.40 13.52 -4.82
N GLY A 139 1.60 12.78 -3.73
CA GLY A 139 1.45 11.33 -3.67
C GLY A 139 1.01 10.85 -2.30
N LEU A 140 0.28 9.73 -2.26
CA LEU A 140 -0.03 9.02 -1.01
C LEU A 140 0.19 7.53 -1.20
N VAL A 141 0.90 6.91 -0.26
CA VAL A 141 1.02 5.46 -0.17
C VAL A 141 0.67 5.01 1.23
N THR A 142 -0.29 4.11 1.38
CA THR A 142 -0.69 3.65 2.72
C THR A 142 -1.24 2.23 2.71
N CYS A 143 -1.23 1.61 3.88
CA CYS A 143 -1.87 0.32 4.14
C CYS A 143 -2.51 0.44 5.54
N PRO A 144 -3.83 0.64 5.62
CA PRO A 144 -4.50 0.80 6.90
C PRO A 144 -4.50 -0.50 7.70
N PRO A 145 -4.57 -0.43 9.03
CA PRO A 145 -4.76 -1.61 9.87
C PRO A 145 -6.12 -2.27 9.54
N TYR A 146 -6.21 -3.59 9.68
CA TYR A 146 -7.44 -4.33 9.42
C TYR A 146 -8.30 -4.42 10.67
N TRP A 147 -8.78 -3.28 11.15
CA TRP A 147 -9.61 -3.10 12.34
C TRP A 147 -9.19 -4.08 13.47
N ASN A 148 -10.04 -5.05 13.79
CA ASN A 148 -9.86 -5.97 14.91
C ASN A 148 -9.06 -7.24 14.55
N LEU A 149 -8.43 -7.30 13.38
CA LEU A 149 -7.56 -8.41 12.96
C LEU A 149 -6.13 -8.21 13.48
N GLU A 150 -5.66 -6.98 13.41
CA GLU A 150 -4.34 -6.57 13.87
C GLU A 150 -4.53 -5.56 15.00
N ILE A 151 -4.09 -5.93 16.21
CA ILE A 151 -4.21 -5.06 17.38
C ILE A 151 -2.82 -4.55 17.71
N TYR A 152 -2.60 -3.28 17.47
CA TYR A 152 -1.39 -2.57 17.85
C TYR A 152 -1.54 -1.95 19.24
N ASN A 153 -0.44 -1.77 19.96
CA ASN A 153 -0.46 -1.27 21.33
C ASN A 153 -0.79 0.24 21.45
N GLY A 154 -1.37 0.82 20.44
CA GLY A 154 -1.70 2.23 20.37
C GLY A 154 -3.18 2.56 20.64
N CYS A 155 -3.57 3.79 20.39
CA CYS A 155 -4.95 4.29 20.41
C CYS A 155 -5.50 4.46 18.98
N GLY A 156 -5.02 3.70 18.03
CA GLY A 156 -5.31 3.86 16.61
C GLY A 156 -6.72 3.41 16.22
N ILE A 157 -7.04 3.57 14.96
CA ILE A 157 -8.34 3.19 14.37
C ILE A 157 -8.62 1.68 14.47
N ASP A 158 -7.59 0.86 14.66
CA ASP A 158 -7.68 -0.58 14.96
C ASP A 158 -8.40 -0.88 16.28
N LYS A 159 -8.50 0.10 17.19
CA LYS A 159 -9.22 0.00 18.48
C LYS A 159 -10.65 0.53 18.42
N ALA A 160 -11.15 0.92 17.27
CA ALA A 160 -12.56 1.28 17.10
C ALA A 160 -13.47 0.16 17.66
N LYS A 161 -14.47 0.55 18.44
CA LYS A 161 -15.36 -0.38 19.16
C LYS A 161 -16.25 -1.16 18.22
N SER A 162 -16.48 -0.63 17.02
CA SER A 162 -17.32 -1.26 16.00
C SER A 162 -16.70 -1.08 14.61
N TRP A 163 -17.15 -1.91 13.66
CA TRP A 163 -16.78 -1.77 12.26
C TRP A 163 -17.24 -0.43 11.67
N GLU A 164 -18.38 0.08 12.13
CA GLU A 164 -18.90 1.38 11.69
C GLU A 164 -17.99 2.52 12.16
N GLU A 165 -17.60 2.52 13.43
CA GLU A 165 -16.67 3.50 13.99
C GLU A 165 -15.31 3.47 13.26
N PHE A 166 -14.79 2.28 12.97
CA PHE A 166 -13.57 2.12 12.18
C PHE A 166 -13.71 2.78 10.79
N LYS A 167 -14.82 2.52 10.10
CA LYS A 167 -15.06 3.09 8.76
C LYS A 167 -15.12 4.62 8.80
N GLU A 168 -15.75 5.20 9.83
CA GLU A 168 -15.84 6.66 9.98
C GLU A 168 -14.47 7.28 10.24
N CYS A 169 -13.65 6.71 11.13
CA CYS A 169 -12.28 7.17 11.35
C CYS A 169 -11.44 7.06 10.07
N TYR A 170 -11.56 5.94 9.36
CA TYR A 170 -10.84 5.71 8.10
C TYR A 170 -11.26 6.71 7.03
N ARG A 171 -12.55 6.95 6.86
CA ARG A 171 -13.10 7.97 5.96
C ARG A 171 -12.55 9.36 6.30
N LEU A 172 -12.54 9.72 7.58
CA LEU A 172 -12.02 11.01 8.04
C LEU A 172 -10.54 11.18 7.66
N ILE A 173 -9.69 10.17 7.89
CA ILE A 173 -8.28 10.21 7.53
C ILE A 173 -8.11 10.43 6.02
N LEU A 174 -8.79 9.63 5.18
CA LEU A 174 -8.70 9.76 3.74
C LEU A 174 -9.20 11.13 3.24
N SER A 175 -10.32 11.62 3.77
CA SER A 175 -10.87 12.93 3.44
C SER A 175 -9.88 14.06 3.73
N ARG A 176 -9.30 14.08 4.93
CA ARG A 176 -8.31 15.09 5.33
C ARG A 176 -7.07 15.07 4.44
N CYS A 177 -6.58 13.88 4.10
CA CYS A 177 -5.47 13.75 3.15
C CYS A 177 -5.88 14.27 1.76
N TRP A 178 -7.07 13.89 1.28
CA TRP A 178 -7.58 14.29 -0.02
C TRP A 178 -7.74 15.81 -0.16
N ASP A 179 -8.24 16.48 0.87
CA ASP A 179 -8.41 17.94 0.87
C ASP A 179 -7.09 18.66 0.63
N GLN A 180 -5.98 18.14 1.14
CA GLN A 180 -4.63 18.72 1.02
C GLN A 180 -3.84 18.22 -0.21
N ALA A 181 -4.36 17.23 -0.93
CA ALA A 181 -3.72 16.71 -2.13
C ALA A 181 -3.75 17.74 -3.27
N LYS A 182 -2.66 17.85 -4.00
CA LYS A 182 -2.61 18.65 -5.24
C LYS A 182 -3.44 17.98 -6.34
N SER A 183 -3.90 18.75 -7.31
CA SER A 183 -4.49 18.19 -8.53
C SER A 183 -3.50 17.27 -9.24
N GLY A 184 -3.95 16.12 -9.72
CA GLY A 184 -3.12 15.09 -10.33
C GLY A 184 -2.39 14.18 -9.34
N SER A 185 -2.54 14.37 -8.02
CA SER A 185 -1.94 13.49 -7.01
C SER A 185 -2.39 12.04 -7.19
N ILE A 186 -1.46 11.11 -7.01
CA ILE A 186 -1.71 9.66 -7.08
C ILE A 186 -1.74 9.06 -5.67
N TYR A 187 -2.79 8.29 -5.40
CA TYR A 187 -3.00 7.57 -4.15
C TYR A 187 -2.91 6.07 -4.38
N CYS A 188 -1.93 5.43 -3.77
CA CYS A 188 -1.71 3.99 -3.76
C CYS A 188 -2.12 3.42 -2.40
N ILE A 189 -3.27 2.79 -2.31
CA ILE A 189 -3.84 2.29 -1.06
C ILE A 189 -3.91 0.77 -1.11
N MET A 190 -3.11 0.09 -0.29
CA MET A 190 -3.13 -1.35 -0.19
C MET A 190 -4.12 -1.80 0.88
N VAL A 191 -5.08 -2.60 0.49
CA VAL A 191 -6.16 -3.08 1.36
C VAL A 191 -6.44 -4.55 1.12
N GLY A 192 -6.99 -5.20 2.14
CA GLY A 192 -7.46 -6.57 2.04
C GLY A 192 -8.83 -6.74 2.67
N GLU A 193 -9.37 -7.89 2.46
CA GLU A 193 -10.63 -8.33 3.05
C GLU A 193 -10.38 -9.48 3.99
N TRP A 194 -11.14 -9.55 5.05
CA TRP A 194 -10.99 -10.66 6.00
C TRP A 194 -12.32 -11.11 6.60
N ARG A 195 -12.26 -12.21 7.33
CA ARG A 195 -13.39 -12.72 8.12
C ARG A 195 -12.99 -12.82 9.58
N LYS A 196 -13.87 -12.35 10.45
CA LYS A 196 -13.77 -12.54 11.89
C LYS A 196 -15.16 -12.88 12.44
N ALA A 197 -15.24 -13.90 13.29
CA ALA A 197 -16.53 -14.40 13.80
C ALA A 197 -17.57 -14.63 12.66
N HIS A 198 -17.14 -15.21 11.56
CA HIS A 198 -17.92 -15.50 10.34
C HIS A 198 -18.39 -14.27 9.56
N LYS A 199 -18.20 -13.06 10.06
CA LYS A 199 -18.53 -11.82 9.34
C LYS A 199 -17.42 -11.47 8.34
N TYR A 200 -17.84 -11.09 7.15
CA TYR A 200 -16.95 -10.58 6.11
C TYR A 200 -16.77 -9.08 6.28
N HIS A 201 -15.53 -8.63 6.26
CA HIS A 201 -15.16 -7.21 6.34
C HIS A 201 -14.54 -6.81 5.01
N ASP A 202 -15.25 -5.98 4.27
CA ASP A 202 -14.90 -5.49 2.94
C ASP A 202 -14.24 -4.11 3.05
N LEU A 203 -12.93 -4.08 3.37
CA LEU A 203 -12.20 -2.82 3.42
C LEU A 203 -11.89 -2.29 2.02
N GLU A 204 -11.76 -3.16 1.03
CA GLU A 204 -11.60 -2.77 -0.37
C GLU A 204 -12.82 -1.98 -0.86
N GLY A 205 -14.02 -2.52 -0.68
CA GLY A 205 -15.26 -1.83 -1.07
C GLY A 205 -15.48 -0.54 -0.29
N VAL A 206 -15.11 -0.49 1.00
CA VAL A 206 -15.13 0.75 1.80
C VAL A 206 -14.20 1.79 1.19
N THR A 207 -12.95 1.41 0.85
CA THR A 207 -11.97 2.34 0.26
C THR A 207 -12.46 2.90 -1.07
N ARG A 208 -12.97 2.04 -1.96
CA ARG A 208 -13.53 2.46 -3.25
C ARG A 208 -14.68 3.46 -3.08
N ARG A 209 -15.58 3.18 -2.14
CA ARG A 209 -16.71 4.08 -1.86
C ARG A 209 -16.24 5.43 -1.35
N VAL A 210 -15.37 5.44 -0.34
CA VAL A 210 -14.84 6.68 0.24
C VAL A 210 -14.13 7.51 -0.82
N MET A 211 -13.22 6.91 -1.59
CA MET A 211 -12.49 7.63 -2.63
C MET A 211 -13.43 8.14 -3.74
N GLY A 212 -14.43 7.35 -4.14
CA GLY A 212 -15.44 7.77 -5.11
C GLY A 212 -16.30 8.94 -4.60
N GLU A 213 -16.70 8.95 -3.31
CA GLU A 213 -17.42 10.06 -2.67
C GLU A 213 -16.58 11.34 -2.62
N LEU A 214 -15.25 11.23 -2.55
CA LEU A 214 -14.30 12.33 -2.61
C LEU A 214 -14.03 12.83 -4.05
N GLY A 215 -14.62 12.19 -5.06
CA GLY A 215 -14.44 12.55 -6.47
C GLY A 215 -13.15 12.01 -7.09
N ALA A 216 -12.52 11.00 -6.50
CA ALA A 216 -11.33 10.39 -7.04
C ALA A 216 -11.62 9.56 -8.29
N GLU A 217 -10.77 9.71 -9.32
CA GLU A 217 -10.73 8.78 -10.45
C GLU A 217 -10.00 7.50 -10.05
N MET A 218 -10.61 6.34 -10.23
CA MET A 218 -9.92 5.08 -10.07
C MET A 218 -9.07 4.78 -11.32
N VAL A 219 -7.75 4.79 -11.15
CA VAL A 219 -6.78 4.59 -12.25
C VAL A 219 -6.49 3.12 -12.48
N ASP A 220 -6.29 2.34 -11.41
CA ASP A 220 -5.90 0.93 -11.53
C ASP A 220 -6.19 0.12 -10.27
N GLN A 221 -6.13 -1.21 -10.42
CA GLN A 221 -6.13 -2.18 -9.34
C GLN A 221 -5.11 -3.27 -9.61
N VAL A 222 -4.23 -3.51 -8.66
CA VAL A 222 -3.29 -4.62 -8.71
C VAL A 222 -3.63 -5.64 -7.62
N ILE A 223 -3.85 -6.88 -8.01
CA ILE A 223 -4.06 -7.98 -7.08
C ILE A 223 -2.71 -8.48 -6.59
N VAL A 224 -2.50 -8.42 -5.30
CA VAL A 224 -1.26 -8.83 -4.63
C VAL A 224 -1.48 -10.20 -4.00
N SER A 225 -1.06 -11.25 -4.69
CA SER A 225 -1.22 -12.62 -4.22
C SER A 225 -0.18 -12.97 -3.16
N ARG A 226 -0.63 -13.48 -2.01
CA ARG A 226 0.20 -13.92 -0.88
C ARG A 226 -0.07 -15.39 -0.56
N LYS A 227 0.33 -16.29 -1.43
CA LYS A 227 0.11 -17.73 -1.25
C LYS A 227 1.03 -18.29 -0.17
N ASN A 228 0.58 -18.26 1.06
CA ASN A 228 1.22 -18.99 2.16
C ASN A 228 0.56 -20.37 2.31
N ILE A 229 1.19 -21.40 1.73
CA ILE A 229 0.65 -22.76 1.69
C ILE A 229 0.42 -23.32 3.10
N SER A 230 1.29 -23.07 4.06
CA SER A 230 1.14 -23.52 5.44
C SER A 230 -0.10 -22.91 6.10
N LYS A 231 -0.30 -21.60 5.95
CA LYS A 231 -1.48 -20.89 6.46
C LYS A 231 -2.76 -21.39 5.78
N ILE A 232 -2.73 -21.61 4.47
CA ILE A 232 -3.87 -22.16 3.72
C ILE A 232 -4.25 -23.55 4.26
N LYS A 233 -3.29 -24.46 4.45
CA LYS A 233 -3.55 -25.80 4.98
C LYS A 233 -4.23 -25.76 6.35
N VAL A 234 -3.84 -24.84 7.23
CA VAL A 234 -4.44 -24.69 8.56
C VAL A 234 -5.88 -24.15 8.47
N MET A 235 -6.15 -23.19 7.57
CA MET A 235 -7.45 -22.53 7.46
C MET A 235 -8.47 -23.31 6.61
N LEU A 236 -7.99 -24.17 5.69
CA LEU A 236 -8.84 -24.85 4.72
C LEU A 236 -9.95 -25.73 5.33
N PRO A 237 -9.71 -26.53 6.41
CA PRO A 237 -10.77 -27.33 7.02
C PRO A 237 -11.92 -26.47 7.56
N GLN A 238 -11.59 -25.34 8.20
CA GLN A 238 -12.59 -24.40 8.69
C GLN A 238 -13.35 -23.74 7.53
N ALA A 239 -12.63 -23.31 6.49
CA ALA A 239 -13.22 -22.69 5.30
C ALA A 239 -14.20 -23.63 4.61
N LYS A 240 -13.85 -24.92 4.44
CA LYS A 240 -14.73 -25.95 3.89
C LYS A 240 -16.00 -26.14 4.74
N ARG A 241 -15.84 -26.22 6.07
CA ARG A 241 -16.98 -26.42 6.98
C ARG A 241 -17.97 -25.23 6.94
N LEU A 242 -17.46 -24.03 6.73
CA LEU A 242 -18.22 -22.78 6.82
C LEU A 242 -18.64 -22.21 5.44
N GLY A 243 -18.29 -22.91 4.34
CA GLY A 243 -18.73 -22.55 3.00
C GLY A 243 -18.11 -21.26 2.44
N TYR A 244 -16.84 -20.95 2.78
CA TYR A 244 -16.16 -19.79 2.23
C TYR A 244 -14.73 -20.10 1.77
N THR A 245 -14.16 -19.21 0.98
CA THR A 245 -12.79 -19.34 0.48
C THR A 245 -11.76 -18.81 1.50
N VAL A 246 -10.54 -19.38 1.50
CA VAL A 246 -9.41 -18.79 2.21
C VAL A 246 -8.88 -17.61 1.41
N ARG A 247 -8.78 -16.44 2.04
CA ARG A 247 -8.20 -15.25 1.42
C ARG A 247 -6.69 -15.37 1.30
N VAL A 248 -6.18 -15.17 0.10
CA VAL A 248 -4.75 -15.29 -0.25
C VAL A 248 -4.24 -14.11 -1.05
N HIS A 249 -4.98 -13.02 -1.07
CA HIS A 249 -4.59 -11.80 -1.78
C HIS A 249 -5.02 -10.54 -1.02
N GLU A 250 -4.39 -9.45 -1.38
CA GLU A 250 -4.75 -8.08 -1.06
C GLU A 250 -4.84 -7.29 -2.37
N SER A 251 -5.42 -6.11 -2.36
CA SER A 251 -5.53 -5.24 -3.52
C SER A 251 -4.76 -3.94 -3.29
N LEU A 252 -3.93 -3.57 -4.23
CA LEU A 252 -3.44 -2.20 -4.35
C LEU A 252 -4.43 -1.44 -5.22
N LEU A 253 -5.11 -0.48 -4.62
CA LEU A 253 -6.04 0.41 -5.32
C LEU A 253 -5.32 1.71 -5.63
N VAL A 254 -5.43 2.16 -6.88
CA VAL A 254 -4.76 3.38 -7.35
C VAL A 254 -5.81 4.39 -7.78
N PHE A 255 -5.72 5.59 -7.22
CA PHE A 255 -6.64 6.70 -7.50
C PHE A 255 -5.87 7.95 -7.90
N ARG A 256 -6.54 8.83 -8.66
CA ARG A 256 -6.06 10.16 -9.05
C ARG A 256 -7.03 11.23 -8.58
N LYS A 257 -6.48 12.39 -8.14
CA LYS A 257 -7.21 13.61 -7.83
C LYS A 257 -7.34 14.52 -9.05
#